data_1635accca486b5c95fb57f8fe033079e
#
_entry.id   1635accca486b5c95fb57f8fe033079e
#
_cell.length_a   1.000
_cell.length_b   1.000
_cell.length_c   1.000
_cell.angle_alpha   90.00
_cell.angle_beta   90.00
_cell.angle_gamma   90.00
#
_symmetry.space_group_name_H-M   'P 1'
#
loop_
_entity.id
_entity.type
_entity.pdbx_description
1 polymer ?
#
loop_
_entity_poly.entity_id
_entity_poly.type
_entity_poly.pdbx_seq_one_letter_code
_entity_poly.pdbx_strand_id
1 'polypeptide(L)'
;MTMLPFVTLLVGGGLLGPTAPAPHSTETQAVTVTVSSLVSTTSTVKLYFYNTRAGFLKRGQWAFSRAVKPEGKRAFSLPVELPQGEWAVAITQDLNNNDKIDKNFVGIPTEPYAFSNNVRPTVAAPDFNECKFLVDGPGKVVSIVLKDGL
;
A
#
# COMPACT_ATOMS: atom_id res chain seq x y z
N MET A 1 17.09 -83.31 -4.10
CA MET A 1 15.81 -82.77 -4.59
C MET A 1 15.54 -81.61 -3.65
N THR A 2 16.04 -80.41 -3.99
CA THR A 2 16.00 -79.20 -3.20
C THR A 2 15.10 -78.19 -3.88
N MET A 3 13.98 -77.88 -3.25
CA MET A 3 13.05 -76.82 -3.69
C MET A 3 13.54 -75.43 -3.19
N LEU A 4 13.78 -74.53 -4.12
CA LEU A 4 13.99 -73.14 -3.82
C LEU A 4 12.61 -72.40 -3.73
N PRO A 5 12.39 -71.53 -2.78
CA PRO A 5 11.22 -70.69 -2.75
C PRO A 5 11.40 -69.45 -3.66
N PHE A 6 10.41 -69.21 -4.46
CA PHE A 6 10.24 -68.01 -5.26
C PHE A 6 10.02 -66.79 -4.35
N VAL A 7 10.90 -65.82 -4.41
CA VAL A 7 10.69 -64.50 -3.75
C VAL A 7 9.97 -63.59 -4.73
N THR A 8 8.71 -63.30 -4.45
CA THR A 8 7.92 -62.33 -5.22
C THR A 8 8.25 -60.93 -4.71
N LEU A 9 8.93 -60.16 -5.55
CA LEU A 9 9.23 -58.75 -5.28
C LEU A 9 7.96 -57.90 -5.60
N LEU A 10 7.27 -57.38 -4.57
CA LEU A 10 6.19 -56.43 -4.70
C LEU A 10 6.79 -55.03 -4.92
N VAL A 11 6.73 -54.54 -6.15
CA VAL A 11 7.02 -53.17 -6.49
C VAL A 11 5.80 -52.34 -6.08
N GLY A 12 5.90 -51.70 -4.91
CA GLY A 12 4.92 -50.70 -4.48
C GLY A 12 5.07 -49.40 -5.28
N GLY A 13 4.23 -49.22 -6.27
CA GLY A 13 4.09 -47.94 -6.97
C GLY A 13 3.46 -46.88 -6.05
N GLY A 14 4.27 -46.02 -5.47
CA GLY A 14 3.78 -44.84 -4.77
C GLY A 14 3.17 -43.84 -5.76
N LEU A 15 1.85 -43.73 -5.77
CA LEU A 15 1.14 -42.63 -6.42
C LEU A 15 1.49 -41.32 -5.70
N LEU A 16 2.38 -40.51 -6.28
CA LEU A 16 2.55 -39.13 -5.93
C LEU A 16 1.28 -38.40 -6.37
N GLY A 17 0.35 -38.19 -5.41
CA GLY A 17 -0.79 -37.32 -5.62
C GLY A 17 -0.33 -35.89 -5.89
N PRO A 18 -1.14 -35.07 -6.59
CA PRO A 18 -0.81 -33.65 -6.82
C PRO A 18 -0.72 -32.97 -5.47
N THR A 19 0.47 -32.48 -5.12
CA THR A 19 0.68 -31.58 -4.00
C THR A 19 -0.12 -30.30 -4.27
N ALA A 20 -1.17 -30.08 -3.49
CA ALA A 20 -1.88 -28.81 -3.51
C ALA A 20 -0.87 -27.67 -3.27
N PRO A 21 -0.94 -26.56 -4.02
CA PRO A 21 -0.07 -25.42 -3.78
C PRO A 21 -0.28 -24.98 -2.34
N ALA A 22 0.83 -24.79 -1.61
CA ALA A 22 0.80 -24.25 -0.26
C ALA A 22 0.03 -22.90 -0.28
N PRO A 23 -0.80 -22.62 0.72
CA PRO A 23 -1.46 -21.33 0.79
C PRO A 23 -0.37 -20.26 0.78
N HIS A 24 -0.42 -19.34 -0.19
CA HIS A 24 0.41 -18.15 -0.20
C HIS A 24 0.06 -17.37 1.07
N SER A 25 0.81 -17.54 2.14
CA SER A 25 0.76 -16.62 3.26
C SER A 25 1.20 -15.28 2.68
N THR A 26 0.28 -14.34 2.61
CA THR A 26 0.58 -12.97 2.22
C THR A 26 1.37 -12.37 3.37
N GLU A 27 2.68 -12.61 3.37
CA GLU A 27 3.58 -12.10 4.39
C GLU A 27 3.54 -10.59 4.34
N THR A 28 3.12 -9.98 5.44
CA THR A 28 3.12 -8.53 5.58
C THR A 28 4.48 -8.05 6.05
N GLN A 29 4.86 -6.87 5.62
CA GLN A 29 6.14 -6.25 5.97
C GLN A 29 5.88 -4.91 6.67
N ALA A 30 6.67 -4.63 7.71
CA ALA A 30 6.62 -3.36 8.41
C ALA A 30 7.14 -2.24 7.50
N VAL A 31 6.30 -1.25 7.23
CA VAL A 31 6.59 -0.06 6.44
C VAL A 31 6.30 1.17 7.29
N THR A 32 7.17 2.17 7.26
CA THR A 32 6.93 3.44 7.92
C THR A 32 6.69 4.54 6.89
N VAL A 33 5.51 5.15 6.93
CA VAL A 33 5.21 6.34 6.13
C VAL A 33 5.49 7.58 6.96
N THR A 34 6.44 8.42 6.52
CA THR A 34 6.72 9.71 7.15
C THR A 34 6.09 10.82 6.32
N VAL A 35 5.35 11.69 6.98
CA VAL A 35 4.70 12.86 6.34
C VAL A 35 5.22 14.12 7.00
N SER A 36 5.68 15.06 6.19
CA SER A 36 6.24 16.33 6.66
C SER A 36 5.64 17.52 5.93
N SER A 37 5.98 18.73 6.41
CA SER A 37 5.48 20.01 5.87
C SER A 37 3.96 20.14 5.93
N LEU A 38 3.35 19.69 7.01
CA LEU A 38 1.91 19.85 7.22
C LEU A 38 1.55 21.33 7.27
N VAL A 39 0.49 21.70 6.57
CA VAL A 39 -0.02 23.08 6.51
C VAL A 39 -0.68 23.46 7.82
N SER A 40 -1.46 22.54 8.39
CA SER A 40 -2.12 22.69 9.69
C SER A 40 -1.56 21.68 10.70
N THR A 41 -1.41 22.10 11.94
CA THR A 41 -0.98 21.24 13.05
C THR A 41 -2.15 20.58 13.79
N THR A 42 -3.38 20.88 13.40
CA THR A 42 -4.62 20.40 14.06
C THR A 42 -5.56 19.68 13.12
N SER A 43 -5.48 19.94 11.81
CA SER A 43 -6.36 19.34 10.81
C SER A 43 -5.97 17.92 10.49
N THR A 44 -6.95 17.05 10.31
CA THR A 44 -6.75 15.62 10.04
C THR A 44 -6.04 15.40 8.72
N VAL A 45 -5.03 14.54 8.73
CA VAL A 45 -4.35 14.03 7.53
C VAL A 45 -4.92 12.66 7.20
N LYS A 46 -5.37 12.49 5.97
CA LYS A 46 -5.88 11.21 5.45
C LYS A 46 -4.89 10.62 4.47
N LEU A 47 -4.56 9.35 4.69
CA LEU A 47 -3.68 8.58 3.82
C LEU A 47 -4.50 7.45 3.18
N TYR A 48 -4.42 7.34 1.87
CA TYR A 48 -5.09 6.30 1.09
C TYR A 48 -4.03 5.40 0.45
N PHE A 49 -4.11 4.11 0.73
CA PHE A 49 -3.16 3.10 0.27
C PHE A 49 -3.75 2.31 -0.89
N TYR A 50 -3.06 2.28 -2.00
CA TYR A 50 -3.46 1.59 -3.23
C TYR A 50 -2.44 0.53 -3.60
N ASN A 51 -2.92 -0.64 -4.00
CA ASN A 51 -2.11 -1.75 -4.48
C ASN A 51 -2.48 -2.20 -5.90
N THR A 52 -3.32 -1.44 -6.58
CA THR A 52 -3.72 -1.70 -7.96
C THR A 52 -3.75 -0.41 -8.77
N ARG A 53 -3.27 -0.49 -10.02
CA ARG A 53 -3.35 0.61 -10.97
C ARG A 53 -4.81 0.98 -11.28
N ALA A 54 -5.68 -0.01 -11.41
CA ALA A 54 -7.07 0.19 -11.77
C ALA A 54 -7.86 1.00 -10.73
N GLY A 55 -7.50 0.86 -9.45
CA GLY A 55 -8.14 1.57 -8.34
C GLY A 55 -7.49 2.90 -7.97
N PHE A 56 -6.28 3.19 -8.51
CA PHE A 56 -5.51 4.36 -8.10
C PHE A 56 -6.29 5.66 -8.30
N LEU A 57 -6.37 6.46 -7.25
CA LEU A 57 -7.09 7.74 -7.14
C LEU A 57 -8.61 7.66 -7.39
N LYS A 58 -9.18 6.48 -7.53
CA LYS A 58 -10.62 6.30 -7.62
C LYS A 58 -11.25 6.21 -6.23
N ARG A 59 -12.34 6.94 -6.05
CA ARG A 59 -13.06 6.99 -4.76
C ARG A 59 -13.53 5.59 -4.34
N GLY A 60 -13.19 5.20 -3.11
CA GLY A 60 -13.59 3.90 -2.55
C GLY A 60 -12.83 2.70 -3.09
N GLN A 61 -11.81 2.90 -3.94
CA GLN A 61 -11.02 1.81 -4.52
C GLN A 61 -9.60 1.69 -3.93
N TRP A 62 -9.34 2.36 -2.83
CA TRP A 62 -8.13 2.12 -2.03
C TRP A 62 -8.22 0.77 -1.31
N ALA A 63 -7.09 0.14 -1.05
CA ALA A 63 -7.02 -1.10 -0.27
C ALA A 63 -7.40 -0.84 1.20
N PHE A 64 -6.91 0.26 1.76
CA PHE A 64 -7.33 0.78 3.05
C PHE A 64 -6.94 2.26 3.20
N SER A 65 -7.42 2.91 4.25
CA SER A 65 -7.06 4.30 4.58
C SER A 65 -6.71 4.45 6.06
N ARG A 66 -6.01 5.53 6.37
CA ARG A 66 -5.70 5.96 7.74
C ARG A 66 -5.96 7.45 7.89
N ALA A 67 -6.45 7.84 9.05
CA ALA A 67 -6.61 9.23 9.44
C ALA A 67 -5.70 9.50 10.64
N VAL A 68 -4.90 10.56 10.57
CA VAL A 68 -3.95 10.95 11.60
C VAL A 68 -4.19 12.41 11.99
N LYS A 69 -4.30 12.68 13.29
CA LYS A 69 -4.29 14.04 13.83
C LYS A 69 -2.86 14.43 14.20
N PRO A 70 -2.34 15.55 13.71
CA PRO A 70 -0.93 15.94 13.92
C PRO A 70 -0.57 16.31 15.36
N GLU A 71 -1.53 16.60 16.20
CA GLU A 71 -1.34 16.92 17.63
C GLU A 71 -0.29 18.03 17.87
N GLY A 72 -0.39 19.13 17.12
CA GLY A 72 0.51 20.28 17.22
C GLY A 72 1.82 20.15 16.43
N LYS A 73 2.05 19.04 15.75
CA LYS A 73 3.28 18.77 14.98
C LYS A 73 3.10 19.07 13.49
N ARG A 74 4.19 19.43 12.82
CA ARG A 74 4.23 19.63 11.36
C ARG A 74 4.72 18.42 10.57
N ALA A 75 4.95 17.30 11.27
CA ALA A 75 5.36 16.03 10.70
C ALA A 75 4.94 14.90 11.62
N PHE A 76 4.75 13.71 11.06
CA PHE A 76 4.53 12.49 11.82
C PHE A 76 5.08 11.26 11.06
N SER A 77 5.21 10.16 11.77
CA SER A 77 5.54 8.85 11.22
C SER A 77 4.40 7.89 11.54
N LEU A 78 3.96 7.16 10.53
CA LEU A 78 2.89 6.17 10.62
C LEU A 78 3.43 4.79 10.27
N PRO A 79 3.58 3.88 11.25
CA PRO A 79 3.89 2.48 10.95
C PRO A 79 2.65 1.78 10.40
N VAL A 80 2.82 0.99 9.35
CA VAL A 80 1.79 0.16 8.72
C VAL A 80 2.36 -1.19 8.34
N GLU A 81 1.52 -2.20 8.32
CA GLU A 81 1.84 -3.53 7.80
C GLU A 81 1.27 -3.66 6.38
N LEU A 82 2.14 -3.88 5.40
CA LEU A 82 1.74 -4.04 4.00
C LEU A 82 2.18 -5.41 3.47
N PRO A 83 1.30 -6.13 2.77
CA PRO A 83 1.72 -7.26 1.96
C PRO A 83 2.83 -6.89 0.99
N GLN A 84 3.68 -7.86 0.67
CA GLN A 84 4.69 -7.70 -0.38
C GLN A 84 4.02 -7.33 -1.71
N GLY A 85 4.68 -6.47 -2.48
CA GLY A 85 4.18 -6.02 -3.77
C GLY A 85 4.31 -4.51 -3.98
N GLU A 86 3.65 -4.02 -5.02
CA GLU A 86 3.65 -2.60 -5.39
C GLU A 86 2.54 -1.85 -4.68
N TRP A 87 2.88 -0.72 -4.10
CA TRP A 87 1.96 0.15 -3.36
C TRP A 87 2.16 1.60 -3.76
N ALA A 88 1.10 2.37 -3.71
CA ALA A 88 1.15 3.83 -3.83
C ALA A 88 0.32 4.45 -2.70
N VAL A 89 0.72 5.64 -2.26
CA VAL A 89 0.02 6.39 -1.22
C VAL A 89 -0.35 7.77 -1.76
N ALA A 90 -1.62 8.13 -1.58
CA ALA A 90 -2.11 9.49 -1.75
C ALA A 90 -2.50 10.06 -0.39
N ILE A 91 -2.18 11.33 -0.15
CA ILE A 91 -2.42 12.02 1.11
C ILE A 91 -3.21 13.29 0.85
N THR A 92 -4.15 13.60 1.74
CA THR A 92 -4.82 14.89 1.82
C THR A 92 -4.83 15.40 3.26
N GLN A 93 -4.75 16.71 3.45
CA GLN A 93 -4.98 17.32 4.73
C GLN A 93 -6.30 18.08 4.70
N ASP A 94 -7.27 17.61 5.48
CA ASP A 94 -8.64 18.13 5.57
C ASP A 94 -8.64 19.38 6.47
N LEU A 95 -8.44 20.55 5.87
CA LEU A 95 -8.24 21.81 6.61
C LEU A 95 -9.49 22.29 7.32
N ASN A 96 -10.67 22.00 6.80
CA ASN A 96 -11.95 22.41 7.38
C ASN A 96 -12.65 21.28 8.18
N ASN A 97 -12.02 20.10 8.25
CA ASN A 97 -12.52 18.90 8.95
C ASN A 97 -13.94 18.50 8.52
N ASN A 98 -14.25 18.62 7.22
CA ASN A 98 -15.55 18.26 6.65
C ASN A 98 -15.62 16.80 6.15
N ASP A 99 -14.53 16.05 6.27
CA ASP A 99 -14.40 14.65 5.87
C ASP A 99 -14.48 14.40 4.35
N LYS A 100 -14.31 15.45 3.55
CA LYS A 100 -14.36 15.41 2.09
C LYS A 100 -13.06 15.95 1.52
N ILE A 101 -12.76 15.57 0.29
CA ILE A 101 -11.72 16.22 -0.50
C ILE A 101 -12.38 17.38 -1.24
N ASP A 102 -12.12 18.59 -0.79
CA ASP A 102 -12.64 19.78 -1.44
C ASP A 102 -11.90 20.04 -2.75
N LYS A 103 -12.67 20.35 -3.80
CA LYS A 103 -12.16 20.58 -5.14
C LYS A 103 -12.76 21.89 -5.68
N ASN A 104 -11.99 22.57 -6.53
CA ASN A 104 -12.51 23.70 -7.27
C ASN A 104 -13.46 23.24 -8.40
N PHE A 105 -14.04 24.19 -9.12
CA PHE A 105 -15.00 23.93 -10.19
C PHE A 105 -14.43 23.13 -11.39
N VAL A 106 -13.11 23.04 -11.55
CA VAL A 106 -12.44 22.20 -12.56
C VAL A 106 -11.97 20.85 -11.99
N GLY A 107 -12.32 20.53 -10.74
CA GLY A 107 -12.02 19.24 -10.11
C GLY A 107 -10.63 19.12 -9.48
N ILE A 108 -9.87 20.20 -9.39
CA ILE A 108 -8.55 20.23 -8.73
C ILE A 108 -8.75 20.32 -7.21
N PRO A 109 -8.05 19.50 -6.39
CA PRO A 109 -8.11 19.64 -4.95
C PRO A 109 -7.68 21.03 -4.49
N THR A 110 -8.48 21.65 -3.63
CA THR A 110 -8.17 22.95 -3.00
C THR A 110 -7.48 22.76 -1.65
N GLU A 111 -7.52 21.55 -1.11
CA GLU A 111 -6.82 21.18 0.11
C GLU A 111 -5.41 20.65 -0.20
N PRO A 112 -4.49 20.74 0.77
CA PRO A 112 -3.14 20.19 0.63
C PRO A 112 -3.17 18.71 0.29
N TYR A 113 -2.36 18.30 -0.66
CA TYR A 113 -2.24 16.89 -1.07
C TYR A 113 -0.80 16.53 -1.42
N ALA A 114 -0.50 15.25 -1.40
CA ALA A 114 0.78 14.71 -1.82
C ALA A 114 0.65 13.23 -2.23
N PHE A 115 1.68 12.75 -2.90
CA PHE A 115 1.76 11.35 -3.35
C PHE A 115 3.12 10.76 -2.94
N SER A 116 3.14 9.43 -2.79
CA SER A 116 4.40 8.69 -2.65
C SER A 116 5.34 9.02 -3.81
N ASN A 117 6.65 8.85 -3.58
CA ASN A 117 7.73 9.32 -4.46
C ASN A 117 7.77 10.86 -4.65
N ASN A 118 7.00 11.60 -3.87
CA ASN A 118 6.88 13.05 -3.98
C ASN A 118 6.55 13.54 -5.40
N VAL A 119 5.75 12.77 -6.14
CA VAL A 119 5.29 13.15 -7.49
C VAL A 119 4.53 14.45 -7.43
N ARG A 120 4.83 15.37 -8.34
CA ARG A 120 4.23 16.71 -8.44
C ARG A 120 3.51 16.84 -9.78
N PRO A 121 2.22 16.49 -9.84
CA PRO A 121 1.46 16.65 -11.07
C PRO A 121 1.29 18.14 -11.41
N THR A 122 1.43 18.48 -12.70
CA THR A 122 1.29 19.86 -13.19
C THR A 122 0.03 20.07 -14.01
N VAL A 123 -0.44 19.08 -14.72
CA VAL A 123 -1.57 19.20 -15.67
C VAL A 123 -2.69 18.21 -15.37
N ALA A 124 -2.35 16.99 -14.93
CA ALA A 124 -3.28 15.91 -14.65
C ALA A 124 -2.88 15.15 -13.39
N ALA A 125 -3.80 14.36 -12.84
CA ALA A 125 -3.48 13.45 -11.74
C ALA A 125 -2.36 12.48 -12.16
N PRO A 126 -1.44 12.12 -11.24
CA PRO A 126 -0.35 11.21 -11.55
C PRO A 126 -0.84 9.79 -11.83
N ASP A 127 -0.05 9.03 -12.56
CA ASP A 127 -0.29 7.59 -12.77
C ASP A 127 0.23 6.78 -11.58
N PHE A 128 -0.33 5.58 -11.37
CA PHE A 128 0.11 4.65 -10.33
C PHE A 128 1.61 4.32 -10.46
N ASN A 129 2.13 4.15 -11.67
CA ASN A 129 3.54 3.84 -11.90
C ASN A 129 4.50 4.95 -11.46
N GLU A 130 4.06 6.20 -11.44
CA GLU A 130 4.87 7.33 -10.96
C GLU A 130 4.94 7.32 -9.42
N CYS A 131 3.86 6.93 -8.76
CA CYS A 131 3.72 6.99 -7.31
C CYS A 131 4.09 5.69 -6.59
N LYS A 132 4.17 4.55 -7.31
CA LYS A 132 4.37 3.24 -6.69
C LYS A 132 5.76 3.07 -6.09
N PHE A 133 5.81 2.31 -5.01
CA PHE A 133 7.02 1.78 -4.39
C PHE A 133 6.87 0.28 -4.15
N LEU A 134 7.99 -0.43 -4.11
CA LEU A 134 8.00 -1.85 -3.87
C LEU A 134 8.16 -2.14 -2.37
N VAL A 135 7.32 -3.02 -1.85
CA VAL A 135 7.46 -3.64 -0.53
C VAL A 135 7.96 -5.07 -0.76
N ASP A 136 9.24 -5.30 -0.51
CA ASP A 136 9.95 -6.56 -0.73
C ASP A 136 10.64 -7.10 0.53
N GLY A 137 10.51 -6.37 1.64
CA GLY A 137 11.06 -6.73 2.93
C GLY A 137 10.72 -5.71 4.01
N PRO A 138 11.07 -6.00 5.27
CA PRO A 138 10.77 -5.11 6.39
C PRO A 138 11.64 -3.84 6.40
N GLY A 139 11.17 -2.81 7.10
CA GLY A 139 11.94 -1.59 7.35
C GLY A 139 11.89 -0.57 6.23
N LYS A 140 11.01 -0.73 5.24
CA LYS A 140 10.79 0.28 4.20
C LYS A 140 10.31 1.59 4.82
N VAL A 141 10.95 2.69 4.43
CA VAL A 141 10.53 4.05 4.79
C VAL A 141 10.07 4.77 3.53
N VAL A 142 8.86 5.33 3.57
CA VAL A 142 8.26 6.12 2.48
C VAL A 142 8.09 7.54 2.99
N SER A 143 8.91 8.46 2.52
CA SER A 143 8.89 9.87 2.94
C SER A 143 8.07 10.70 1.96
N ILE A 144 7.06 11.38 2.46
CA ILE A 144 6.15 12.21 1.67
C ILE A 144 6.13 13.62 2.26
N VAL A 145 6.36 14.60 1.41
CA VAL A 145 6.31 16.03 1.75
C VAL A 145 4.99 16.58 1.27
N LEU A 146 4.13 17.00 2.20
CA LEU A 146 2.87 17.66 1.86
C LEU A 146 3.15 19.05 1.28
N LYS A 147 2.34 19.48 0.33
CA LYS A 147 2.36 20.86 -0.20
C LYS A 147 1.00 21.50 -0.04
N ASP A 148 1.01 22.81 0.06
CA ASP A 148 -0.21 23.60 -0.06
C ASP A 148 -0.92 23.21 -1.37
N GLY A 149 -2.23 23.13 -1.32
CA GLY A 149 -3.07 23.11 -2.52
C GLY A 149 -2.83 24.36 -3.37
N LEU A 150 -3.26 24.34 -4.61
CA LEU A 150 -3.20 25.49 -5.50
C LEU A 150 -4.06 26.65 -4.96
#